data_ea26e3f1495dbf058a888398e9f4316a
#
_entry.id   ea26e3f1495dbf058a888398e9f4316a
#
_cell.length_a   1.000
_cell.length_b   1.000
_cell.length_c   1.000
_cell.angle_alpha   90.00
_cell.angle_beta   90.00
_cell.angle_gamma   90.00
#
_symmetry.space_group_name_H-M   'P 1'
#
loop_
_entity.id
_entity.type
_entity.pdbx_description
1 polymer ?
#
loop_
_entity_poly.entity_id
_entity_poly.type
_entity_poly.pdbx_seq_one_letter_code
_entity_poly.pdbx_strand_id
1 'polypeptide(L)'
;DNDRFFEQMDYLTPELMRILQPGRLLCVHVKDRVLFGNATGDGMPTIDPFSDMAVFHYMKHGFRYMGRITVDTDVVRENNQTYRLGYGEMRKDSSKMGVGCPEYVLLFRKLPTDTSKAYADCRVEKSKEDYSLARWQIDAHASWKSSGNSLLSFEDMKGLGIDKIRSLFRKYESEHIYNYEEHIAFAEELEAYGKLPKTFMAVDPVSKKDWIWDDVVRMRTLNTKQSQKKKQNHICPLQLDIVERLIERYSNKGEVVFDPFGGIQ
;
A
#
# COMPACT_ATOMS: atom_id res chain seq x y z
N ASP A 1 -1.26 24.38 -1.64
CA ASP A 1 -1.29 24.92 -0.29
C ASP A 1 -2.00 23.94 0.63
N ASN A 2 -1.27 23.37 1.60
CA ASN A 2 -1.79 22.37 2.52
C ASN A 2 -2.79 22.97 3.50
N ASP A 3 -2.57 24.18 3.96
CA ASP A 3 -3.45 24.83 4.92
C ASP A 3 -4.85 24.95 4.34
N ARG A 4 -4.95 25.42 3.10
CA ARG A 4 -6.23 25.51 2.39
C ARG A 4 -6.86 24.12 2.17
N PHE A 5 -6.06 23.09 1.90
CA PHE A 5 -6.57 21.73 1.79
C PHE A 5 -7.19 21.27 3.11
N PHE A 6 -6.48 21.45 4.23
CA PHE A 6 -6.99 21.03 5.53
C PHE A 6 -8.15 21.91 6.03
N GLU A 7 -8.20 23.19 5.69
CA GLU A 7 -9.38 24.05 5.91
C GLU A 7 -10.61 23.48 5.19
N GLN A 8 -10.47 23.01 3.94
CA GLN A 8 -11.57 22.34 3.23
C GLN A 8 -11.93 21.00 3.87
N MET A 9 -10.94 20.24 4.32
CA MET A 9 -11.14 18.97 5.01
C MET A 9 -11.81 19.15 6.39
N ASP A 10 -11.72 20.31 7.02
CA ASP A 10 -12.44 20.63 8.26
C ASP A 10 -13.98 20.59 8.09
N TYR A 11 -14.48 20.71 6.85
CA TYR A 11 -15.91 20.50 6.54
C TYR A 11 -16.26 19.03 6.28
N LEU A 12 -15.40 18.31 5.60
CA LEU A 12 -15.65 16.90 5.23
C LEU A 12 -15.40 15.94 6.41
N THR A 13 -14.33 16.17 7.15
CA THR A 13 -13.89 15.22 8.19
C THR A 13 -14.91 14.98 9.30
N PRO A 14 -15.65 16.00 9.80
CA PRO A 14 -16.76 15.78 10.74
C PRO A 14 -17.88 14.91 10.15
N GLU A 15 -18.19 15.06 8.86
CA GLU A 15 -19.20 14.23 8.19
C GLU A 15 -18.74 12.79 8.05
N LEU A 16 -17.45 12.56 7.73
CA LEU A 16 -16.87 11.21 7.74
C LEU A 16 -16.97 10.58 9.14
N MET A 17 -16.66 11.35 10.18
CA MET A 17 -16.83 10.92 11.57
C MET A 17 -18.30 10.60 11.88
N ARG A 18 -19.24 11.40 11.39
CA ARG A 18 -20.68 11.21 11.62
C ARG A 18 -21.17 9.90 10.98
N ILE A 19 -20.86 9.67 9.70
CA ILE A 19 -21.39 8.52 8.94
C ILE A 19 -20.68 7.21 9.22
N LEU A 20 -19.41 7.26 9.63
CA LEU A 20 -18.66 6.03 9.95
C LEU A 20 -19.30 5.33 11.14
N GLN A 21 -19.51 4.02 11.03
CA GLN A 21 -20.02 3.21 12.14
C GLN A 21 -19.07 3.22 13.34
N PRO A 22 -19.58 3.28 14.58
CA PRO A 22 -18.75 3.26 15.77
C PRO A 22 -17.85 2.02 15.85
N GLY A 23 -16.58 2.22 16.12
CA GLY A 23 -15.56 1.18 16.19
C GLY A 23 -14.94 0.80 14.83
N ARG A 24 -15.42 1.36 13.71
CA ARG A 24 -14.92 1.04 12.37
C ARG A 24 -13.77 1.99 11.96
N LEU A 25 -13.12 1.64 10.87
CA LEU A 25 -11.90 2.30 10.41
C LEU A 25 -12.14 3.25 9.24
N LEU A 26 -11.41 4.35 9.26
CA LEU A 26 -11.14 5.24 8.13
C LEU A 26 -9.71 4.98 7.67
N CYS A 27 -9.53 4.63 6.41
CA CYS A 27 -8.22 4.41 5.79
C CYS A 27 -7.94 5.56 4.82
N VAL A 28 -6.83 6.26 5.00
CA VAL A 28 -6.47 7.44 4.20
C VAL A 28 -5.16 7.16 3.47
N HIS A 29 -5.21 7.05 2.16
CA HIS A 29 -4.03 6.86 1.32
C HIS A 29 -3.42 8.21 0.96
N VAL A 30 -2.17 8.42 1.31
CA VAL A 30 -1.45 9.68 1.13
C VAL A 30 0.00 9.43 0.73
N LYS A 31 0.62 10.48 0.18
CA LYS A 31 2.06 10.54 -0.07
C LYS A 31 2.58 11.90 0.34
N ASP A 32 3.77 11.94 0.93
CA ASP A 32 4.47 13.19 1.16
C ASP A 32 4.90 13.81 -0.17
N ARG A 33 5.04 15.12 -0.20
CA ARG A 33 5.30 15.86 -1.42
C ARG A 33 6.70 16.46 -1.43
N VAL A 34 7.34 16.38 -2.58
CA VAL A 34 8.59 17.10 -2.83
C VAL A 34 8.29 18.57 -3.09
N LEU A 35 8.87 19.44 -2.31
CA LEU A 35 8.91 20.88 -2.54
C LEU A 35 10.23 21.23 -3.21
N PHE A 36 10.16 21.77 -4.42
CA PHE A 36 11.36 22.19 -5.14
C PHE A 36 11.88 23.52 -4.60
N GLY A 37 13.20 23.71 -4.63
CA GLY A 37 13.87 24.87 -4.07
C GLY A 37 13.45 26.22 -4.67
N ASN A 38 12.91 26.23 -5.89
CA ASN A 38 12.32 27.43 -6.49
C ASN A 38 10.93 27.79 -5.89
N ALA A 39 10.23 26.82 -5.32
CA ALA A 39 8.94 27.06 -4.67
C ALA A 39 9.09 27.52 -3.21
N THR A 40 10.15 27.05 -2.54
CA THR A 40 10.44 27.40 -1.12
C THR A 40 11.35 28.60 -0.98
N GLY A 41 12.16 28.91 -1.99
CA GLY A 41 13.23 29.89 -1.92
C GLY A 41 14.56 29.36 -1.32
N ASP A 42 14.59 28.09 -0.86
CA ASP A 42 15.75 27.53 -0.16
C ASP A 42 16.87 27.06 -1.12
N GLY A 43 16.61 27.11 -2.43
CA GLY A 43 17.56 26.66 -3.46
C GLY A 43 17.80 25.15 -3.52
N MET A 44 17.21 24.38 -2.62
CA MET A 44 17.28 22.93 -2.58
C MET A 44 15.88 22.29 -2.40
N PRO A 45 15.68 21.06 -2.88
CA PRO A 45 14.41 20.37 -2.66
C PRO A 45 14.29 19.92 -1.19
N THR A 46 13.07 19.99 -0.66
CA THR A 46 12.70 19.51 0.68
C THR A 46 11.46 18.62 0.61
N ILE A 47 11.05 18.04 1.74
CA ILE A 47 9.81 17.25 1.85
C ILE A 47 8.78 18.05 2.63
N ASP A 48 7.58 18.11 2.08
CA ASP A 48 6.38 18.54 2.76
C ASP A 48 5.75 17.32 3.45
N PRO A 49 5.72 17.26 4.80
CA PRO A 49 5.28 16.08 5.55
C PRO A 49 3.75 15.97 5.59
N PHE A 50 3.13 15.90 4.42
CA PHE A 50 1.68 15.88 4.26
C PHE A 50 1.02 14.72 5.02
N SER A 51 1.69 13.56 5.07
CA SER A 51 1.18 12.39 5.78
C SER A 51 1.06 12.64 7.30
N ASP A 52 2.03 13.33 7.90
CA ASP A 52 1.99 13.66 9.32
C ASP A 52 0.97 14.76 9.61
N MET A 53 0.85 15.75 8.73
CA MET A 53 -0.21 16.77 8.82
C MET A 53 -1.61 16.12 8.78
N ALA A 54 -1.82 15.15 7.91
CA ALA A 54 -3.07 14.38 7.85
C ALA A 54 -3.33 13.62 9.15
N VAL A 55 -2.31 13.02 9.78
CA VAL A 55 -2.46 12.35 11.08
C VAL A 55 -3.01 13.32 12.11
N PHE A 56 -2.40 14.50 12.26
CA PHE A 56 -2.85 15.49 13.24
C PHE A 56 -4.23 16.06 12.93
N HIS A 57 -4.55 16.27 11.64
CA HIS A 57 -5.86 16.74 11.21
C HIS A 57 -6.98 15.77 11.64
N TYR A 58 -6.88 14.48 11.30
CA TYR A 58 -7.91 13.51 11.67
C TYR A 58 -8.00 13.29 13.18
N MET A 59 -6.87 13.33 13.89
CA MET A 59 -6.87 13.27 15.37
C MET A 59 -7.59 14.47 16.00
N LYS A 60 -7.40 15.68 15.48
CA LYS A 60 -8.13 16.91 15.88
C LYS A 60 -9.64 16.71 15.79
N HIS A 61 -10.11 15.98 14.79
CA HIS A 61 -11.53 15.68 14.59
C HIS A 61 -12.04 14.44 15.35
N GLY A 62 -11.27 13.93 16.32
CA GLY A 62 -11.70 12.89 17.24
C GLY A 62 -11.41 11.45 16.83
N PHE A 63 -10.83 11.22 15.66
CA PHE A 63 -10.37 9.90 15.27
C PHE A 63 -9.18 9.44 16.13
N ARG A 64 -9.08 8.14 16.35
CA ARG A 64 -7.92 7.53 17.00
C ARG A 64 -6.98 6.99 15.94
N TYR A 65 -5.74 7.47 15.93
CA TYR A 65 -4.71 6.98 15.04
C TYR A 65 -4.27 5.58 15.45
N MET A 66 -4.35 4.63 14.53
CA MET A 66 -4.04 3.22 14.75
C MET A 66 -2.69 2.81 14.18
N GLY A 67 -2.07 3.66 13.38
CA GLY A 67 -0.81 3.39 12.72
C GLY A 67 -0.87 3.67 11.21
N ARG A 68 0.22 3.34 10.54
CA ARG A 68 0.29 3.47 9.07
C ARG A 68 0.88 2.23 8.43
N ILE A 69 0.40 1.91 7.25
CA ILE A 69 1.00 0.94 6.36
C ILE A 69 1.84 1.72 5.36
N THR A 70 3.09 1.34 5.20
CA THR A 70 3.98 1.89 4.17
C THR A 70 3.81 1.06 2.90
N VAL A 71 3.40 1.70 1.82
CA VAL A 71 3.41 1.08 0.50
C VAL A 71 4.75 1.40 -0.13
N ASP A 72 5.59 0.38 -0.25
CA ASP A 72 6.91 0.53 -0.84
C ASP A 72 6.80 0.84 -2.33
N THR A 73 7.59 1.79 -2.78
CA THR A 73 7.65 2.19 -4.18
C THR A 73 9.07 2.04 -4.68
N ASP A 74 9.24 1.43 -5.85
CA ASP A 74 10.54 1.36 -6.50
C ASP A 74 10.96 2.74 -6.98
N VAL A 75 11.63 3.48 -6.09
CA VAL A 75 12.10 4.85 -6.36
C VAL A 75 13.14 4.92 -7.50
N VAL A 76 13.70 3.78 -7.89
CA VAL A 76 14.64 3.71 -9.03
C VAL A 76 13.87 3.67 -10.36
N ARG A 77 12.75 2.98 -10.40
CA ARG A 77 11.86 2.91 -11.57
C ARG A 77 10.95 4.12 -11.68
N GLU A 78 10.49 4.63 -10.56
CA GLU A 78 9.62 5.81 -10.48
C GLU A 78 10.46 7.09 -10.48
N ASN A 79 11.02 7.44 -11.63
CA ASN A 79 11.97 8.56 -11.78
C ASN A 79 11.41 9.95 -11.43
N ASN A 80 10.10 10.07 -11.21
CA ASN A 80 9.47 11.36 -10.98
C ASN A 80 9.20 11.58 -9.50
N GLN A 81 9.71 12.69 -8.97
CA GLN A 81 9.41 13.21 -7.63
C GLN A 81 9.79 12.27 -6.47
N THR A 82 10.85 11.49 -6.65
CA THR A 82 11.28 10.53 -5.64
C THR A 82 12.13 11.12 -4.54
N TYR A 83 12.68 12.32 -4.73
CA TYR A 83 13.54 12.99 -3.75
C TYR A 83 14.63 12.07 -3.17
N ARG A 84 15.28 11.32 -4.03
CA ARG A 84 16.36 10.41 -3.63
C ARG A 84 17.72 10.89 -4.08
N LEU A 85 18.72 10.51 -3.30
CA LEU A 85 20.11 10.76 -3.66
C LEU A 85 20.51 9.97 -4.92
N GLY A 86 20.78 10.69 -6.00
CA GLY A 86 21.30 10.13 -7.25
C GLY A 86 22.82 10.06 -7.26
N TYR A 87 23.39 9.25 -8.17
CA TYR A 87 24.84 9.09 -8.30
C TYR A 87 25.58 10.42 -8.55
N GLY A 88 24.98 11.30 -9.35
CA GLY A 88 25.58 12.62 -9.63
C GLY A 88 25.67 13.50 -8.39
N GLU A 89 24.63 13.50 -7.55
CA GLU A 89 24.60 14.26 -6.30
C GLU A 89 25.48 13.61 -5.24
N MET A 90 25.52 12.27 -5.17
CA MET A 90 26.43 11.54 -4.28
C MET A 90 27.89 11.96 -4.51
N ARG A 91 28.28 12.23 -5.74
CA ARG A 91 29.64 12.66 -6.09
C ARG A 91 29.93 14.14 -5.82
N LYS A 92 28.91 14.98 -5.77
CA LYS A 92 29.07 16.44 -5.58
C LYS A 92 28.82 16.85 -4.14
N ASP A 93 27.63 16.55 -3.66
CA ASP A 93 27.19 16.85 -2.29
C ASP A 93 26.01 15.95 -1.93
N SER A 94 26.28 14.89 -1.18
CA SER A 94 25.27 13.92 -0.75
C SER A 94 24.27 14.49 0.26
N SER A 95 24.55 15.64 0.85
CA SER A 95 23.63 16.31 1.80
C SER A 95 22.47 17.03 1.11
N LYS A 96 22.53 17.20 -0.21
CA LYS A 96 21.55 17.96 -0.99
C LYS A 96 20.22 17.25 -1.19
N MET A 97 20.18 15.92 -1.10
CA MET A 97 19.02 15.10 -1.43
C MET A 97 18.69 14.14 -0.29
N GLY A 98 17.42 13.78 -0.19
CA GLY A 98 16.92 12.80 0.78
C GLY A 98 16.89 11.37 0.24
N VAL A 99 16.02 10.55 0.80
CA VAL A 99 16.01 9.09 0.58
C VAL A 99 14.89 8.61 -0.35
N GLY A 100 13.92 9.42 -0.66
CA GLY A 100 12.73 9.05 -1.43
C GLY A 100 11.46 9.10 -0.59
N CYS A 101 10.31 9.04 -1.25
CA CYS A 101 8.99 9.16 -0.63
C CYS A 101 8.17 7.91 -0.91
N PRO A 102 7.97 7.01 0.08
CA PRO A 102 6.97 5.96 -0.02
C PRO A 102 5.55 6.54 0.03
N GLU A 103 4.56 5.71 -0.23
CA GLU A 103 3.17 6.04 0.02
C GLU A 103 2.72 5.45 1.36
N TYR A 104 1.69 6.02 1.93
CA TYR A 104 1.17 5.58 3.23
C TYR A 104 -0.32 5.36 3.18
N VAL A 105 -0.78 4.30 3.84
CA VAL A 105 -2.18 4.15 4.23
C VAL A 105 -2.25 4.43 5.74
N LEU A 106 -2.83 5.55 6.10
CA LEU A 106 -3.05 5.95 7.49
C LEU A 106 -4.34 5.30 7.98
N LEU A 107 -4.28 4.64 9.13
CA LEU A 107 -5.40 3.95 9.73
C LEU A 107 -5.93 4.75 10.93
N PHE A 108 -7.22 5.09 10.88
CA PHE A 108 -7.90 5.82 11.94
C PHE A 108 -9.14 5.05 12.37
N ARG A 109 -9.46 5.11 13.66
CA ARG A 109 -10.62 4.45 14.23
C ARG A 109 -11.58 5.44 14.86
N LYS A 110 -12.86 5.34 14.54
CA LYS A 110 -13.91 5.93 15.35
C LYS A 110 -14.07 5.08 16.61
N LEU A 111 -14.23 5.70 17.77
CA LEU A 111 -14.47 4.94 18.99
C LEU A 111 -15.79 4.18 18.92
N PRO A 112 -15.86 2.94 19.45
CA PRO A 112 -17.10 2.22 19.61
C PRO A 112 -17.98 2.90 20.69
N THR A 113 -19.26 2.61 20.72
CA THR A 113 -20.16 3.11 21.75
C THR A 113 -19.78 2.56 23.13
N ASP A 114 -19.48 1.25 23.20
CA ASP A 114 -18.94 0.63 24.40
C ASP A 114 -17.41 0.51 24.30
N THR A 115 -16.70 1.41 24.95
CA THR A 115 -15.23 1.41 24.96
C THR A 115 -14.62 0.38 25.91
N SER A 116 -15.41 -0.26 26.75
CA SER A 116 -14.90 -1.23 27.75
C SER A 116 -14.38 -2.52 27.11
N LYS A 117 -14.88 -2.90 25.95
CA LYS A 117 -14.54 -4.14 25.24
C LYS A 117 -13.63 -3.96 24.04
N ALA A 118 -13.36 -2.73 23.65
CA ALA A 118 -12.57 -2.37 22.48
C ALA A 118 -13.08 -2.91 21.12
N TYR A 119 -14.21 -3.60 21.06
CA TYR A 119 -14.80 -4.09 19.82
C TYR A 119 -15.64 -3.00 19.14
N ALA A 120 -15.80 -3.10 17.82
CA ALA A 120 -16.76 -2.28 17.09
C ALA A 120 -18.19 -2.67 17.46
N ASP A 121 -19.14 -1.73 17.36
CA ASP A 121 -20.56 -2.00 17.57
C ASP A 121 -21.06 -3.04 16.55
N CYS A 122 -20.65 -2.89 15.28
CA CYS A 122 -20.77 -3.91 14.24
C CYS A 122 -19.39 -4.47 13.93
N ARG A 123 -19.10 -5.69 14.34
CA ARG A 123 -17.77 -6.28 14.22
C ARG A 123 -17.44 -6.68 12.78
N VAL A 124 -16.17 -6.61 12.42
CA VAL A 124 -15.63 -7.25 11.21
C VAL A 124 -15.24 -8.67 11.60
N GLU A 125 -16.05 -9.62 11.23
CA GLU A 125 -15.85 -11.04 11.57
C GLU A 125 -15.69 -11.83 10.28
N LYS A 126 -14.74 -12.74 10.27
CA LYS A 126 -14.52 -13.68 9.17
C LYS A 126 -14.77 -15.09 9.66
N SER A 127 -15.49 -15.89 8.89
CA SER A 127 -15.56 -17.33 9.15
C SER A 127 -14.20 -17.98 8.85
N LYS A 128 -13.97 -19.18 9.38
CA LYS A 128 -12.74 -19.93 9.06
C LYS A 128 -12.66 -20.33 7.60
N GLU A 129 -13.81 -20.49 6.97
CA GLU A 129 -13.96 -20.86 5.56
C GLU A 129 -13.63 -19.67 4.65
N ASP A 130 -14.01 -18.44 5.06
CA ASP A 130 -13.73 -17.23 4.28
C ASP A 130 -12.32 -16.69 4.52
N TYR A 131 -11.74 -16.94 5.69
CA TYR A 131 -10.43 -16.42 6.09
C TYR A 131 -9.70 -17.42 7.01
N SER A 132 -8.99 -18.34 6.39
CA SER A 132 -8.28 -19.42 7.06
C SER A 132 -7.09 -18.93 7.90
N LEU A 133 -6.62 -19.78 8.83
CA LEU A 133 -5.37 -19.51 9.57
C LEU A 133 -4.17 -19.39 8.63
N ALA A 134 -4.14 -20.21 7.58
CA ALA A 134 -3.10 -20.15 6.55
C ALA A 134 -3.13 -18.80 5.81
N ARG A 135 -4.31 -18.34 5.40
CA ARG A 135 -4.49 -17.01 4.79
C ARG A 135 -4.01 -15.91 5.71
N TRP A 136 -4.37 -15.96 7.01
CA TRP A 136 -3.92 -14.98 7.97
C TRP A 136 -2.40 -14.94 8.11
N GLN A 137 -1.72 -16.08 8.12
CA GLN A 137 -0.25 -16.11 8.21
C GLN A 137 0.41 -15.38 7.03
N ILE A 138 -0.13 -15.53 5.83
CA ILE A 138 0.37 -14.84 4.63
C ILE A 138 0.06 -13.34 4.70
N ASP A 139 -1.15 -12.98 5.05
CA ASP A 139 -1.58 -11.59 5.17
C ASP A 139 -0.82 -10.84 6.28
N ALA A 140 -0.58 -11.48 7.43
CA ALA A 140 0.19 -10.91 8.53
C ALA A 140 1.66 -10.66 8.19
N HIS A 141 2.17 -11.26 7.11
CA HIS A 141 3.51 -11.02 6.56
C HIS A 141 3.49 -10.10 5.33
N ALA A 142 2.35 -9.48 5.05
CA ALA A 142 2.13 -8.62 3.89
C ALA A 142 2.32 -9.30 2.52
N SER A 143 2.15 -10.61 2.46
CA SER A 143 2.37 -11.43 1.26
C SER A 143 1.07 -11.69 0.52
N TRP A 144 0.45 -10.65 -0.01
CA TRP A 144 -0.79 -10.79 -0.78
C TRP A 144 -0.57 -11.21 -2.22
N LYS A 145 0.55 -10.81 -2.78
CA LYS A 145 0.96 -11.12 -4.15
C LYS A 145 2.45 -11.25 -4.23
N SER A 146 2.89 -11.99 -5.20
CA SER A 146 4.31 -12.05 -5.50
C SER A 146 4.78 -10.72 -6.08
N SER A 147 5.89 -10.21 -5.57
CA SER A 147 6.62 -9.10 -6.19
C SER A 147 7.22 -9.50 -7.54
N GLY A 148 7.27 -10.78 -7.83
CA GLY A 148 7.79 -11.32 -9.08
C GLY A 148 9.30 -11.13 -9.28
N ASN A 149 10.02 -10.69 -8.28
CA ASN A 149 11.45 -10.41 -8.39
C ASN A 149 12.30 -11.66 -8.14
N SER A 150 12.31 -12.55 -9.11
CA SER A 150 13.34 -13.59 -9.21
C SER A 150 14.55 -13.00 -9.93
N LEU A 151 15.70 -12.99 -9.28
CA LEU A 151 16.94 -12.52 -9.90
C LEU A 151 17.44 -13.58 -10.89
N LEU A 152 17.70 -13.17 -12.14
CA LEU A 152 18.47 -13.98 -13.08
C LEU A 152 19.91 -14.10 -12.59
N SER A 153 20.49 -15.28 -12.69
CA SER A 153 21.89 -15.49 -12.39
C SER A 153 22.78 -14.85 -13.46
N PHE A 154 24.04 -14.61 -13.12
CA PHE A 154 25.01 -14.12 -14.09
C PHE A 154 25.15 -15.08 -15.29
N GLU A 155 25.11 -16.40 -15.04
CA GLU A 155 25.22 -17.43 -16.10
C GLU A 155 24.03 -17.37 -17.06
N ASP A 156 22.81 -17.07 -16.57
CA ASP A 156 21.63 -16.90 -17.43
C ASP A 156 21.74 -15.69 -18.35
N MET A 157 22.47 -14.66 -17.93
CA MET A 157 22.62 -13.39 -18.67
C MET A 157 23.89 -13.33 -19.53
N LYS A 158 24.86 -14.16 -19.25
CA LYS A 158 26.16 -14.14 -19.89
C LYS A 158 26.06 -14.27 -21.41
N GLY A 159 26.64 -13.32 -22.12
CA GLY A 159 26.67 -13.31 -23.58
C GLY A 159 25.36 -12.89 -24.27
N LEU A 160 24.34 -12.49 -23.51
CA LEU A 160 23.09 -12.00 -24.06
C LEU A 160 23.09 -10.47 -24.24
N GLY A 161 22.52 -9.97 -25.33
CA GLY A 161 22.23 -8.54 -25.48
C GLY A 161 21.08 -8.09 -24.59
N ILE A 162 20.98 -6.79 -24.30
CA ILE A 162 20.04 -6.20 -23.35
C ILE A 162 18.57 -6.56 -23.64
N ASP A 163 18.16 -6.62 -24.89
CA ASP A 163 16.78 -6.93 -25.24
C ASP A 163 16.44 -8.42 -24.97
N LYS A 164 17.41 -9.32 -25.17
CA LYS A 164 17.27 -10.72 -24.82
C LYS A 164 17.24 -10.90 -23.31
N ILE A 165 18.06 -10.18 -22.56
CA ILE A 165 18.04 -10.18 -21.07
C ILE A 165 16.67 -9.74 -20.58
N ARG A 166 16.10 -8.63 -21.13
CA ARG A 166 14.77 -8.15 -20.76
C ARG A 166 13.66 -9.17 -21.08
N SER A 167 13.75 -9.82 -22.24
CA SER A 167 12.79 -10.86 -22.64
C SER A 167 12.89 -12.07 -21.73
N LEU A 168 14.11 -12.51 -21.40
CA LEU A 168 14.37 -13.62 -20.51
C LEU A 168 13.87 -13.32 -19.10
N PHE A 169 14.11 -12.09 -18.60
CA PHE A 169 13.63 -11.65 -17.31
C PHE A 169 12.10 -11.72 -17.22
N ARG A 170 11.38 -11.20 -18.24
CA ARG A 170 9.92 -11.28 -18.29
C ARG A 170 9.40 -12.72 -18.33
N LYS A 171 10.07 -13.58 -19.08
CA LYS A 171 9.73 -15.00 -19.14
C LYS A 171 9.94 -15.65 -17.79
N TYR A 172 11.10 -15.41 -17.16
CA TYR A 172 11.45 -15.95 -15.86
C TYR A 172 10.49 -15.48 -14.76
N GLU A 173 10.11 -14.19 -14.75
CA GLU A 173 9.09 -13.64 -13.87
C GLU A 173 7.75 -14.39 -14.01
N SER A 174 7.33 -14.72 -15.24
CA SER A 174 6.07 -15.42 -15.47
C SER A 174 6.06 -16.89 -15.07
N GLU A 175 7.23 -17.53 -15.08
CA GLU A 175 7.39 -18.97 -14.80
C GLU A 175 7.82 -19.27 -13.35
N HIS A 176 8.42 -18.30 -12.66
CA HIS A 176 9.04 -18.49 -11.34
C HIS A 176 8.54 -17.49 -10.30
N ILE A 177 7.41 -16.87 -10.55
CA ILE A 177 6.77 -15.97 -9.59
C ILE A 177 6.29 -16.81 -8.39
N TYR A 178 6.60 -16.33 -7.19
CA TYR A 178 5.96 -16.84 -5.99
C TYR A 178 4.44 -16.67 -6.11
N ASN A 179 3.72 -17.77 -6.04
CA ASN A 179 2.27 -17.81 -6.10
C ASN A 179 1.69 -17.92 -4.69
N TYR A 180 1.17 -16.82 -4.17
CA TYR A 180 0.60 -16.79 -2.84
C TYR A 180 -0.66 -17.67 -2.71
N GLU A 181 -1.45 -17.82 -3.77
CA GLU A 181 -2.66 -18.65 -3.76
C GLU A 181 -2.30 -20.14 -3.62
N GLU A 182 -1.27 -20.59 -4.33
CA GLU A 182 -0.73 -21.96 -4.16
C GLU A 182 -0.14 -22.17 -2.77
N HIS A 183 0.54 -21.14 -2.23
CA HIS A 183 1.10 -21.21 -0.88
C HIS A 183 -0.02 -21.28 0.18
N ILE A 184 -1.10 -20.51 0.02
CA ILE A 184 -2.29 -20.60 0.88
C ILE A 184 -2.90 -22.00 0.80
N ALA A 185 -3.15 -22.51 -0.40
CA ALA A 185 -3.75 -23.83 -0.60
C ALA A 185 -2.92 -24.93 0.06
N PHE A 186 -1.59 -24.88 -0.10
CA PHE A 186 -0.69 -25.82 0.56
C PHE A 186 -0.72 -25.69 2.09
N ALA A 187 -0.77 -24.46 2.61
CA ALA A 187 -0.88 -24.23 4.04
C ALA A 187 -2.24 -24.72 4.60
N GLU A 188 -3.33 -24.55 3.87
CA GLU A 188 -4.66 -25.05 4.23
C GLU A 188 -4.69 -26.59 4.24
N GLU A 189 -4.01 -27.23 3.32
CA GLU A 189 -3.85 -28.68 3.34
C GLU A 189 -3.10 -29.14 4.60
N LEU A 190 -1.99 -28.48 4.96
CA LEU A 190 -1.28 -28.77 6.21
C LEU A 190 -2.13 -28.49 7.46
N GLU A 191 -2.93 -27.45 7.45
CA GLU A 191 -3.87 -27.12 8.54
C GLU A 191 -4.91 -28.25 8.69
N ALA A 192 -5.48 -28.73 7.60
CA ALA A 192 -6.46 -29.82 7.61
C ALA A 192 -5.88 -31.11 8.22
N TYR A 193 -4.59 -31.36 8.02
CA TYR A 193 -3.87 -32.48 8.66
C TYR A 193 -3.39 -32.19 10.07
N GLY A 194 -3.66 -30.99 10.62
CA GLY A 194 -3.19 -30.58 11.94
C GLY A 194 -1.67 -30.41 12.00
N LYS A 195 -1.00 -30.18 10.88
CA LYS A 195 0.46 -30.10 10.74
C LYS A 195 0.98 -28.73 10.34
N LEU A 196 0.12 -27.70 10.28
CA LEU A 196 0.57 -26.36 9.91
C LEU A 196 1.51 -25.78 10.98
N PRO A 197 2.80 -25.53 10.65
CA PRO A 197 3.73 -24.93 11.59
C PRO A 197 3.36 -23.48 11.90
N LYS A 198 3.61 -23.01 13.12
CA LYS A 198 3.41 -21.60 13.51
C LYS A 198 4.24 -20.62 12.67
N THR A 199 5.33 -21.08 12.11
CA THR A 199 6.29 -20.30 11.32
C THR A 199 6.31 -20.71 9.86
N PHE A 200 5.19 -21.23 9.34
CA PHE A 200 5.12 -21.70 7.94
C PHE A 200 5.52 -20.61 6.94
N MET A 201 5.27 -19.36 7.25
CA MET A 201 5.66 -18.20 6.45
C MET A 201 7.16 -17.96 6.35
N ALA A 202 7.99 -18.71 7.09
CA ALA A 202 9.45 -18.63 6.95
C ALA A 202 9.97 -19.02 5.55
N VAL A 203 9.16 -19.68 4.75
CA VAL A 203 9.48 -20.02 3.35
C VAL A 203 9.06 -18.95 2.35
N ASP A 204 8.31 -17.94 2.80
CA ASP A 204 7.89 -16.82 1.98
C ASP A 204 9.10 -15.91 1.68
N PRO A 205 9.36 -15.58 0.41
CA PRO A 205 10.48 -14.73 0.02
C PRO A 205 10.28 -13.25 0.31
N VAL A 206 9.06 -12.83 0.69
CA VAL A 206 8.69 -11.41 0.84
C VAL A 206 8.80 -10.88 2.27
N SER A 207 8.40 -9.64 2.44
CA SER A 207 8.46 -8.90 3.70
C SER A 207 7.80 -9.65 4.86
N LYS A 208 8.49 -9.69 6.00
CA LYS A 208 7.96 -10.21 7.27
C LYS A 208 7.36 -9.12 8.15
N LYS A 209 6.89 -8.04 7.54
CA LYS A 209 6.44 -6.83 8.23
C LYS A 209 5.04 -6.48 7.75
N ASP A 210 4.05 -6.65 8.58
CA ASP A 210 2.65 -6.34 8.26
C ASP A 210 2.42 -4.88 7.82
N TRP A 211 3.26 -3.96 8.28
CA TRP A 211 3.17 -2.53 7.96
C TRP A 211 3.93 -2.08 6.72
N ILE A 212 4.56 -2.98 5.96
CA ILE A 212 5.23 -2.66 4.69
C ILE A 212 4.64 -3.55 3.60
N TRP A 213 3.99 -2.93 2.63
CA TRP A 213 3.47 -3.58 1.44
C TRP A 213 4.41 -3.29 0.26
N ASP A 214 5.24 -4.25 -0.07
CA ASP A 214 6.26 -4.19 -1.12
C ASP A 214 5.86 -4.89 -2.42
N ASP A 215 4.69 -5.56 -2.42
CA ASP A 215 4.17 -6.34 -3.54
C ASP A 215 2.93 -5.72 -4.23
N VAL A 216 2.69 -4.43 -4.05
CA VAL A 216 1.59 -3.71 -4.71
C VAL A 216 1.87 -3.54 -6.20
N VAL A 217 0.98 -4.05 -7.05
CA VAL A 217 1.12 -3.92 -8.51
C VAL A 217 0.74 -2.52 -8.97
N ARG A 218 1.74 -1.69 -9.25
CA ARG A 218 1.57 -0.26 -9.59
C ARG A 218 0.72 -0.01 -10.82
N MET A 219 0.76 -0.91 -11.81
CA MET A 219 0.02 -0.78 -13.07
C MET A 219 -1.42 -1.29 -12.97
N ARG A 220 -1.80 -1.95 -11.89
CA ARG A 220 -3.16 -2.46 -11.68
C ARG A 220 -4.07 -1.35 -11.15
N THR A 221 -4.54 -0.51 -12.06
CA THR A 221 -5.40 0.64 -11.78
C THR A 221 -6.61 0.65 -12.72
N LEU A 222 -7.60 1.50 -12.44
CA LEU A 222 -8.72 1.71 -13.36
C LEU A 222 -8.27 2.21 -14.76
N ASN A 223 -7.19 2.97 -14.83
CA ASN A 223 -6.67 3.50 -16.08
C ASN A 223 -6.29 2.41 -17.09
N THR A 224 -5.84 1.25 -16.63
CA THR A 224 -5.50 0.12 -17.51
C THR A 224 -6.69 -0.28 -18.40
N LYS A 225 -7.88 -0.41 -17.81
CA LYS A 225 -9.12 -0.72 -18.55
C LYS A 225 -9.68 0.50 -19.30
N GLN A 226 -9.53 1.70 -18.74
CA GLN A 226 -9.99 2.94 -19.38
C GLN A 226 -9.20 3.25 -20.66
N SER A 227 -7.87 3.11 -20.61
CA SER A 227 -7.01 3.29 -21.80
C SER A 227 -7.35 2.29 -22.90
N GLN A 228 -7.58 1.03 -22.58
CA GLN A 228 -8.01 0.00 -23.53
C GLN A 228 -9.33 0.37 -24.22
N LYS A 229 -10.23 1.04 -23.52
CA LYS A 229 -11.53 1.49 -24.02
C LYS A 229 -11.50 2.91 -24.63
N LYS A 230 -10.32 3.53 -24.76
CA LYS A 230 -10.14 4.93 -25.23
C LYS A 230 -10.96 5.94 -24.43
N LYS A 231 -11.18 5.70 -23.17
CA LYS A 231 -11.87 6.61 -22.24
C LYS A 231 -10.88 7.52 -21.52
N GLN A 232 -11.40 8.54 -20.86
CA GLN A 232 -10.60 9.48 -20.08
C GLN A 232 -9.87 8.76 -18.93
N ASN A 233 -8.56 9.02 -18.79
CA ASN A 233 -7.75 8.48 -17.73
C ASN A 233 -7.70 9.45 -16.53
N HIS A 234 -7.65 8.89 -15.33
CA HIS A 234 -7.36 9.66 -14.13
C HIS A 234 -5.86 10.02 -14.06
N ILE A 235 -5.53 11.22 -13.60
CA ILE A 235 -4.13 11.69 -13.54
C ILE A 235 -3.31 10.85 -12.55
N CYS A 236 -3.88 10.53 -11.38
CA CYS A 236 -3.24 9.75 -10.33
C CYS A 236 -4.19 8.63 -9.88
N PRO A 237 -4.28 7.51 -10.62
CA PRO A 237 -5.19 6.43 -10.28
C PRO A 237 -4.67 5.64 -9.08
N LEU A 238 -5.56 5.33 -8.14
CA LEU A 238 -5.25 4.46 -7.00
C LEU A 238 -5.03 3.02 -7.49
N GLN A 239 -4.07 2.32 -6.91
CA GLN A 239 -3.82 0.90 -7.18
C GLN A 239 -4.93 0.05 -6.57
N LEU A 240 -5.52 -0.81 -7.39
CA LEU A 240 -6.63 -1.68 -6.97
C LEU A 240 -6.22 -2.65 -5.86
N ASP A 241 -4.97 -3.07 -5.84
CA ASP A 241 -4.43 -3.94 -4.79
C ASP A 241 -4.57 -3.35 -3.39
N ILE A 242 -4.30 -2.04 -3.24
CA ILE A 242 -4.46 -1.33 -1.96
C ILE A 242 -5.91 -1.37 -1.52
N VAL A 243 -6.83 -1.04 -2.43
CA VAL A 243 -8.27 -1.00 -2.12
C VAL A 243 -8.81 -2.38 -1.74
N GLU A 244 -8.47 -3.41 -2.52
CA GLU A 244 -8.90 -4.78 -2.25
C GLU A 244 -8.46 -5.27 -0.87
N ARG A 245 -7.18 -5.08 -0.52
CA ARG A 245 -6.63 -5.47 0.79
C ARG A 245 -7.33 -4.77 1.96
N LEU A 246 -7.58 -3.47 1.82
CA LEU A 246 -8.26 -2.69 2.86
C LEU A 246 -9.72 -3.13 3.02
N ILE A 247 -10.44 -3.36 1.92
CA ILE A 247 -11.82 -3.84 1.95
C ILE A 247 -11.89 -5.23 2.59
N GLU A 248 -11.05 -6.15 2.14
CA GLU A 248 -11.05 -7.51 2.67
C GLU A 248 -10.71 -7.56 4.16
N ARG A 249 -9.73 -6.77 4.58
CA ARG A 249 -9.26 -6.75 5.96
C ARG A 249 -10.26 -6.06 6.91
N TYR A 250 -10.89 -4.98 6.48
CA TYR A 250 -11.60 -4.05 7.38
C TYR A 250 -13.10 -3.94 7.15
N SER A 251 -13.69 -4.75 6.27
CA SER A 251 -15.14 -4.81 6.08
C SER A 251 -15.66 -6.24 6.00
N ASN A 252 -16.96 -6.42 6.25
CA ASN A 252 -17.67 -7.67 6.01
C ASN A 252 -18.26 -7.70 4.59
N LYS A 253 -18.53 -8.91 4.11
CA LYS A 253 -19.20 -9.10 2.81
C LYS A 253 -20.57 -8.42 2.82
N GLY A 254 -20.85 -7.61 1.80
CA GLY A 254 -22.11 -6.90 1.63
C GLY A 254 -22.23 -5.58 2.42
N GLU A 255 -21.21 -5.18 3.17
CA GLU A 255 -21.20 -3.86 3.80
C GLU A 255 -20.89 -2.75 2.80
N VAL A 256 -21.32 -1.53 3.16
CA VAL A 256 -21.05 -0.33 2.36
C VAL A 256 -19.64 0.16 2.65
N VAL A 257 -18.85 0.34 1.58
CA VAL A 257 -17.57 1.04 1.60
C VAL A 257 -17.76 2.38 0.90
N PHE A 258 -17.40 3.46 1.58
CA PHE A 258 -17.58 4.81 1.07
C PHE A 258 -16.23 5.45 0.76
N ASP A 259 -16.06 5.91 -0.47
CA ASP A 259 -14.92 6.71 -0.91
C ASP A 259 -15.41 8.09 -1.37
N PRO A 260 -15.15 9.18 -0.61
CA PRO A 260 -15.57 10.52 -0.98
C PRO A 260 -14.79 11.09 -2.17
N PHE A 261 -13.70 10.45 -2.56
CA PHE A 261 -12.82 10.87 -3.66
C PHE A 261 -12.77 9.88 -4.82
N GLY A 262 -13.77 9.03 -4.97
CA GLY A 262 -13.82 7.93 -5.94
C GLY A 262 -13.57 8.32 -7.41
N GLY A 263 -13.71 9.59 -7.74
CA GLY A 263 -13.35 10.12 -9.06
C GLY A 263 -14.12 9.49 -10.22
N ILE A 264 -13.40 9.12 -11.27
CA ILE A 264 -13.98 8.43 -12.45
C ILE A 264 -14.14 6.96 -12.08
N GLN A 265 -15.37 6.45 -12.20
CA GLN A 265 -15.73 5.05 -11.99
C GLN A 265 -16.00 4.32 -13.30
#